data_d99a0484275a5a6f47d4e0bbcf9c5c2c
#
_entry.id   d99a0484275a5a6f47d4e0bbcf9c5c2c
#
_cell.length_a   1.000
_cell.length_b   1.000
_cell.length_c   1.000
_cell.angle_alpha   90.00
_cell.angle_beta   90.00
_cell.angle_gamma   90.00
#
_symmetry.space_group_name_H-M   'P 1'
#
loop_
_entity.id
_entity.type
_entity.pdbx_description
1 polymer ?
#
loop_
_entity_poly.entity_id
_entity_poly.type
_entity_poly.pdbx_seq_one_letter_code
_entity_poly.pdbx_strand_id
1 'polypeptide(L)'
;MACPPAPNRAHTPGAIDPGAAPYDGSVSATHIYEVLVEWTGSGGSGTTSYRSYSRDHEIRSAGKQVIAGSSDAAFLGDPDRWNPEELLVAALSQCHMLWYLHLAASAGIVVISYKDLPVGTMTELPDGAGQFTEVLLRPSVTVTEQVACARATTLHDDAERLCFIARSVNFPVRHEPVTTVGAKDST
;
A
#
# COMPACT_ATOMS: atom_id res chain seq x y z
N MET A 1 -18.90 -6.11 -17.87
CA MET A 1 -18.85 -7.60 -17.92
C MET A 1 -17.61 -8.02 -17.14
N ALA A 2 -17.70 -8.96 -16.21
CA ALA A 2 -16.54 -9.40 -15.44
C ALA A 2 -15.60 -10.24 -16.30
N CYS A 3 -14.29 -10.09 -16.11
CA CYS A 3 -13.29 -10.92 -16.74
C CYS A 3 -13.27 -12.31 -16.07
N PRO A 4 -12.89 -13.38 -16.80
CA PRO A 4 -12.71 -14.68 -16.17
C PRO A 4 -11.61 -14.62 -15.11
N PRO A 5 -11.75 -15.33 -13.97
CA PRO A 5 -10.71 -15.37 -12.96
C PRO A 5 -9.40 -15.91 -13.54
N ALA A 6 -8.28 -15.33 -13.08
CA ALA A 6 -6.97 -15.87 -13.42
C ALA A 6 -6.84 -17.31 -12.89
N PRO A 7 -6.09 -18.19 -13.56
CA PRO A 7 -5.82 -19.52 -13.03
C PRO A 7 -5.11 -19.39 -11.67
N ASN A 8 -5.71 -20.01 -10.66
CA ASN A 8 -5.26 -19.98 -9.27
C ASN A 8 -3.84 -20.58 -9.19
N ARG A 9 -2.81 -19.74 -9.19
CA ARG A 9 -1.46 -20.17 -8.80
C ARG A 9 -1.43 -20.13 -7.28
N ALA A 10 -1.37 -21.31 -6.67
CA ALA A 10 -1.14 -21.44 -5.25
C ALA A 10 0.16 -20.70 -4.88
N HIS A 11 0.03 -19.54 -4.26
CA HIS A 11 1.16 -18.79 -3.72
C HIS A 11 1.60 -19.50 -2.44
N THR A 12 2.79 -20.10 -2.47
CA THR A 12 3.42 -20.68 -1.29
C THR A 12 3.98 -19.53 -0.46
N PRO A 13 3.57 -19.36 0.80
CA PRO A 13 4.08 -18.24 1.62
C PRO A 13 5.57 -18.39 1.87
N GLY A 14 6.34 -17.31 1.64
CA GLY A 14 7.57 -17.04 2.34
C GLY A 14 8.80 -17.88 2.03
N ALA A 15 8.87 -18.62 0.93
CA ALA A 15 10.15 -19.07 0.42
C ALA A 15 10.82 -17.87 -0.27
N ILE A 16 11.88 -17.35 0.32
CA ILE A 16 12.87 -16.57 -0.40
C ILE A 16 13.23 -17.43 -1.61
N ASP A 17 12.89 -16.95 -2.81
CA ASP A 17 13.21 -17.64 -4.05
C ASP A 17 14.74 -17.86 -4.09
N PRO A 18 15.25 -19.11 -3.94
CA PRO A 18 16.68 -19.36 -3.97
C PRO A 18 17.29 -19.13 -5.37
N GLY A 19 16.45 -18.85 -6.38
CA GLY A 19 16.83 -18.45 -7.72
C GLY A 19 16.70 -16.94 -7.99
N ALA A 20 16.26 -16.13 -7.04
CA ALA A 20 16.45 -14.69 -7.15
C ALA A 20 17.94 -14.45 -7.21
N ALA A 21 18.42 -13.99 -8.37
CA ALA A 21 19.83 -13.60 -8.54
C ALA A 21 20.21 -12.72 -7.36
N PRO A 22 21.34 -12.99 -6.68
CA PRO A 22 21.77 -12.14 -5.59
C PRO A 22 21.80 -10.71 -6.13
N TYR A 23 21.27 -9.77 -5.35
CA TYR A 23 21.36 -8.36 -5.66
C TYR A 23 22.84 -8.09 -5.98
N ASP A 24 23.16 -7.89 -7.26
CA ASP A 24 24.54 -7.83 -7.77
C ASP A 24 25.27 -6.55 -7.35
N GLY A 25 24.59 -5.71 -6.52
CA GLY A 25 25.15 -4.46 -6.01
C GLY A 25 25.22 -3.34 -7.05
N SER A 26 24.78 -3.55 -8.29
CA SER A 26 24.72 -2.48 -9.28
C SER A 26 23.53 -1.57 -9.01
N VAL A 27 23.76 -0.47 -8.29
CA VAL A 27 22.76 0.56 -8.03
C VAL A 27 22.66 1.46 -9.26
N SER A 28 21.51 1.45 -9.94
CA SER A 28 21.26 2.29 -11.10
C SER A 28 20.90 3.73 -10.71
N ALA A 29 20.23 3.94 -9.56
CA ALA A 29 19.87 5.24 -9.01
C ALA A 29 19.63 5.16 -7.50
N THR A 30 19.90 6.28 -6.80
CA THR A 30 19.57 6.45 -5.38
C THR A 30 18.54 7.58 -5.26
N HIS A 31 17.46 7.34 -4.52
CA HIS A 31 16.44 8.33 -4.22
C HIS A 31 16.41 8.59 -2.72
N ILE A 32 16.34 9.86 -2.31
CA ILE A 32 16.27 10.29 -0.91
C ILE A 32 14.92 10.97 -0.69
N TYR A 33 14.26 10.63 0.40
CA TYR A 33 12.97 11.18 0.80
C TYR A 33 13.11 11.77 2.20
N GLU A 34 12.69 13.05 2.36
CA GLU A 34 12.72 13.75 3.63
C GLU A 34 11.31 14.14 4.02
N VAL A 35 10.95 13.85 5.26
CA VAL A 35 9.69 14.24 5.88
C VAL A 35 9.96 14.74 7.29
N LEU A 36 9.22 15.75 7.73
CA LEU A 36 9.16 16.19 9.12
C LEU A 36 7.92 15.58 9.77
N VAL A 37 8.10 14.96 10.93
CA VAL A 37 7.00 14.55 11.81
C VAL A 37 7.11 15.36 13.09
N GLU A 38 6.10 16.20 13.37
CA GLU A 38 6.08 17.13 14.51
C GLU A 38 4.90 16.82 15.42
N TRP A 39 5.19 16.44 16.67
CA TRP A 39 4.16 16.23 17.66
C TRP A 39 3.57 17.57 18.13
N THR A 40 2.25 17.71 18.06
CA THR A 40 1.51 18.93 18.40
C THR A 40 0.62 18.77 19.64
N GLY A 41 0.61 17.60 20.24
CA GLY A 41 -0.31 17.18 21.30
C GLY A 41 0.13 17.44 22.75
N SER A 42 1.11 18.33 23.01
CA SER A 42 1.69 18.52 24.34
C SER A 42 0.71 19.08 25.38
N GLY A 43 -0.29 19.88 24.96
CA GLY A 43 -1.33 20.44 25.82
C GLY A 43 -0.82 21.27 27.01
N GLY A 44 0.46 21.70 26.98
CA GLY A 44 1.13 22.43 28.03
C GLY A 44 1.65 21.59 29.21
N SER A 45 1.16 20.37 29.41
CA SER A 45 1.61 19.44 30.45
C SER A 45 2.56 18.35 29.93
N GLY A 46 2.64 18.18 28.62
CA GLY A 46 3.48 17.17 27.99
C GLY A 46 3.14 15.75 28.44
N THR A 47 4.14 14.88 28.50
CA THR A 47 3.98 13.46 28.81
C THR A 47 4.03 13.17 30.32
N THR A 48 3.47 14.02 31.16
CA THR A 48 3.45 13.83 32.63
C THR A 48 2.67 12.59 33.07
N SER A 49 1.72 12.13 32.25
CA SER A 49 1.06 10.82 32.35
C SER A 49 0.62 10.34 30.98
N TYR A 50 0.28 9.07 30.85
CA TYR A 50 -0.19 8.49 29.59
C TYR A 50 -1.46 9.17 29.04
N ARG A 51 -2.27 9.80 29.90
CA ARG A 51 -3.51 10.50 29.54
C ARG A 51 -3.39 12.02 29.49
N SER A 52 -2.22 12.60 29.77
CA SER A 52 -2.05 14.07 29.87
C SER A 52 -1.79 14.75 28.52
N TYR A 53 -1.58 14.00 27.44
CA TYR A 53 -1.23 14.53 26.14
C TYR A 53 -2.05 13.87 25.03
N SER A 54 -2.28 14.56 23.92
CA SER A 54 -2.82 13.93 22.71
C SER A 54 -1.68 13.34 21.86
N ARG A 55 -2.02 12.41 20.97
CA ARG A 55 -1.11 11.76 20.02
C ARG A 55 -1.03 12.52 18.71
N ASP A 56 -1.63 13.70 18.67
CA ASP A 56 -1.72 14.52 17.48
C ASP A 56 -0.35 14.97 17.02
N HIS A 57 -0.13 14.83 15.75
CA HIS A 57 1.09 15.25 15.09
C HIS A 57 0.78 15.69 13.65
N GLU A 58 1.74 16.33 13.05
CA GLU A 58 1.68 16.72 11.65
C GLU A 58 2.84 16.09 10.89
N ILE A 59 2.55 15.61 9.67
CA ILE A 59 3.53 15.10 8.74
C ILE A 59 3.64 16.12 7.61
N ARG A 60 4.86 16.60 7.36
CA ARG A 60 5.15 17.65 6.39
C ARG A 60 6.24 17.21 5.43
N SER A 61 6.13 17.65 4.18
CA SER A 61 7.21 17.60 3.20
C SER A 61 7.13 18.86 2.35
N ALA A 62 8.27 19.34 1.87
CA ALA A 62 8.36 20.57 1.10
C ALA A 62 7.39 20.59 -0.08
N GLY A 63 6.58 21.65 -0.19
CA GLY A 63 5.64 21.86 -1.27
C GLY A 63 4.39 20.98 -1.26
N LYS A 64 4.13 20.21 -0.18
CA LYS A 64 2.97 19.34 -0.04
C LYS A 64 1.99 19.81 1.01
N GLN A 65 0.75 19.38 0.91
CA GLN A 65 -0.24 19.56 1.97
C GLN A 65 0.18 18.78 3.22
N VAL A 66 -0.13 19.35 4.37
CA VAL A 66 0.12 18.70 5.66
C VAL A 66 -0.83 17.53 5.86
N ILE A 67 -0.32 16.42 6.35
CA ILE A 67 -1.13 15.28 6.80
C ILE A 67 -1.28 15.40 8.32
N ALA A 68 -2.53 15.50 8.79
CA ALA A 68 -2.85 15.44 10.19
C ALA A 68 -2.84 13.99 10.66
N GLY A 69 -1.98 13.66 11.61
CA GLY A 69 -1.80 12.32 12.14
C GLY A 69 -2.09 12.22 13.64
N SER A 70 -2.43 11.01 14.08
CA SER A 70 -2.55 10.62 15.49
C SER A 70 -2.22 9.12 15.60
N SER A 71 -2.38 8.51 16.77
CA SER A 71 -2.36 7.05 16.90
C SER A 71 -3.75 6.47 16.63
N ASP A 72 -3.84 5.14 16.54
CA ASP A 72 -5.12 4.46 16.54
C ASP A 72 -5.92 4.79 17.82
N ALA A 73 -7.25 4.76 17.73
CA ALA A 73 -8.16 5.03 18.84
C ALA A 73 -7.95 4.07 20.03
N ALA A 74 -7.53 2.82 19.77
CA ALA A 74 -7.15 1.85 20.80
C ALA A 74 -5.98 2.35 21.66
N PHE A 75 -5.12 3.21 21.11
CA PHE A 75 -3.98 3.83 21.78
C PHE A 75 -4.24 5.28 22.19
N LEU A 76 -5.51 5.67 22.38
CA LEU A 76 -5.96 7.02 22.72
C LEU A 76 -5.68 8.07 21.64
N GLY A 77 -5.66 7.67 20.38
CA GLY A 77 -5.56 8.57 19.24
C GLY A 77 -6.89 9.21 18.86
N ASP A 78 -6.80 10.18 17.98
CA ASP A 78 -7.94 10.85 17.37
C ASP A 78 -8.38 10.08 16.11
N PRO A 79 -9.58 9.49 16.07
CA PRO A 79 -10.07 8.71 14.93
C PRO A 79 -10.30 9.54 13.66
N ASP A 80 -10.33 10.87 13.74
CA ASP A 80 -10.46 11.75 12.58
C ASP A 80 -9.12 12.06 11.90
N ARG A 81 -8.01 11.50 12.41
CA ARG A 81 -6.66 11.67 11.89
C ARG A 81 -6.08 10.36 11.41
N TRP A 82 -5.18 10.45 10.44
CA TRP A 82 -4.45 9.29 9.93
C TRP A 82 -3.53 8.70 11.01
N ASN A 83 -3.56 7.37 11.15
CA ASN A 83 -2.58 6.68 12.00
C ASN A 83 -1.45 6.07 11.13
N PRO A 84 -0.31 5.69 11.73
CA PRO A 84 0.82 5.11 11.01
C PRO A 84 0.48 3.80 10.29
N GLU A 85 -0.40 3.01 10.86
CA GLU A 85 -0.85 1.72 10.32
C GLU A 85 -1.63 1.93 9.02
N GLU A 86 -2.57 2.86 9.00
CA GLU A 86 -3.33 3.23 7.79
C GLU A 86 -2.41 3.82 6.71
N LEU A 87 -1.45 4.66 7.10
CA LEU A 87 -0.48 5.24 6.17
C LEU A 87 0.42 4.16 5.55
N LEU A 88 0.83 3.13 6.31
CA LEU A 88 1.60 2.01 5.78
C LEU A 88 0.79 1.19 4.78
N VAL A 89 -0.47 0.86 5.10
CA VAL A 89 -1.38 0.14 4.21
C VAL A 89 -1.65 0.96 2.94
N ALA A 90 -1.88 2.27 3.08
CA ALA A 90 -2.05 3.17 1.94
C ALA A 90 -0.77 3.26 1.09
N ALA A 91 0.42 3.27 1.70
CA ALA A 91 1.69 3.29 0.96
C ALA A 91 1.89 2.03 0.12
N LEU A 92 1.53 0.86 0.65
CA LEU A 92 1.57 -0.41 -0.07
C LEU A 92 0.61 -0.41 -1.27
N SER A 93 -0.65 -0.01 -1.05
CA SER A 93 -1.68 0.05 -2.08
C SER A 93 -1.31 1.02 -3.21
N GLN A 94 -0.92 2.25 -2.88
CA GLN A 94 -0.57 3.25 -3.92
C GLN A 94 0.68 2.86 -4.70
N CYS A 95 1.68 2.25 -4.07
CA CYS A 95 2.88 1.79 -4.77
C CYS A 95 2.54 0.68 -5.77
N HIS A 96 1.71 -0.31 -5.37
CA HIS A 96 1.22 -1.35 -6.24
C HIS A 96 0.40 -0.77 -7.41
N MET A 97 -0.53 0.16 -7.13
CA MET A 97 -1.33 0.86 -8.15
C MET A 97 -0.45 1.55 -9.19
N LEU A 98 0.56 2.30 -8.77
CA LEU A 98 1.41 3.06 -9.67
C LEU A 98 2.24 2.14 -10.58
N TRP A 99 2.76 1.03 -10.05
CA TRP A 99 3.43 0.02 -10.86
C TRP A 99 2.47 -0.66 -11.83
N TYR A 100 1.28 -1.04 -11.37
CA TYR A 100 0.25 -1.63 -12.23
C TYR A 100 -0.11 -0.71 -13.40
N LEU A 101 -0.39 0.57 -13.14
CA LEU A 101 -0.74 1.55 -14.19
C LEU A 101 0.41 1.74 -15.19
N HIS A 102 1.65 1.79 -14.73
CA HIS A 102 2.83 1.84 -15.60
C HIS A 102 2.93 0.61 -16.51
N LEU A 103 2.78 -0.59 -15.96
CA LEU A 103 2.85 -1.85 -16.70
C LEU A 103 1.68 -1.97 -17.69
N ALA A 104 0.47 -1.57 -17.30
CA ALA A 104 -0.69 -1.56 -18.18
C ALA A 104 -0.46 -0.64 -19.39
N ALA A 105 0.00 0.60 -19.15
CA ALA A 105 0.34 1.54 -20.21
C ALA A 105 1.41 0.98 -21.15
N SER A 106 2.47 0.38 -20.60
CA SER A 106 3.55 -0.24 -21.38
C SER A 106 3.09 -1.44 -22.21
N ALA A 107 2.05 -2.16 -21.75
CA ALA A 107 1.41 -3.26 -22.47
C ALA A 107 0.32 -2.82 -23.47
N GLY A 108 0.08 -1.50 -23.61
CA GLY A 108 -0.98 -0.97 -24.46
C GLY A 108 -2.40 -1.21 -23.92
N ILE A 109 -2.54 -1.52 -22.63
CA ILE A 109 -3.83 -1.75 -21.98
C ILE A 109 -4.35 -0.43 -21.43
N VAL A 110 -5.55 -0.03 -21.86
CA VAL A 110 -6.19 1.20 -21.40
C VAL A 110 -7.01 0.92 -20.16
N VAL A 111 -6.51 1.41 -19.01
CA VAL A 111 -7.21 1.40 -17.73
C VAL A 111 -7.99 2.71 -17.59
N ILE A 112 -9.27 2.64 -17.27
CA ILE A 112 -10.15 3.80 -17.07
C ILE A 112 -10.60 3.99 -15.61
N SER A 113 -10.43 2.97 -14.77
CA SER A 113 -10.68 3.08 -13.33
C SER A 113 -9.79 2.12 -12.57
N TYR A 114 -9.28 2.57 -11.43
CA TYR A 114 -8.60 1.75 -10.44
C TYR A 114 -9.07 2.18 -9.06
N LYS A 115 -9.51 1.22 -8.26
CA LYS A 115 -9.84 1.40 -6.84
C LYS A 115 -9.25 0.23 -6.08
N ASP A 116 -8.79 0.48 -4.87
CA ASP A 116 -8.32 -0.57 -3.97
C ASP A 116 -8.92 -0.34 -2.57
N LEU A 117 -9.31 -1.43 -1.92
CA LEU A 117 -9.77 -1.45 -0.54
C LEU A 117 -8.88 -2.42 0.24
N PRO A 118 -7.61 -2.04 0.47
CA PRO A 118 -6.64 -2.89 1.14
C PRO A 118 -7.04 -3.14 2.59
N VAL A 119 -6.64 -4.30 3.11
CA VAL A 119 -6.79 -4.66 4.53
C VAL A 119 -5.44 -5.08 5.07
N GLY A 120 -4.98 -4.40 6.11
CA GLY A 120 -3.82 -4.78 6.90
C GLY A 120 -4.25 -5.51 8.17
N THR A 121 -3.59 -6.61 8.50
CA THR A 121 -3.79 -7.35 9.74
C THR A 121 -2.55 -7.20 10.61
N MET A 122 -2.73 -6.64 11.79
CA MET A 122 -1.69 -6.47 12.81
C MET A 122 -2.04 -7.30 14.05
N THR A 123 -1.04 -7.85 14.72
CA THR A 123 -1.19 -8.53 16.00
C THR A 123 -0.33 -7.87 17.06
N GLU A 124 -0.88 -7.77 18.27
CA GLU A 124 -0.15 -7.33 19.45
C GLU A 124 0.30 -8.53 20.30
N LEU A 125 1.44 -8.37 20.93
CA LEU A 125 1.98 -9.32 21.90
C LEU A 125 1.67 -8.84 23.33
N PRO A 126 1.71 -9.74 24.34
CA PRO A 126 1.40 -9.37 25.72
C PRO A 126 2.31 -8.31 26.34
N ASP A 127 3.49 -8.10 25.78
CA ASP A 127 4.46 -7.07 26.20
C ASP A 127 4.19 -5.70 25.59
N GLY A 128 3.15 -5.58 24.72
CA GLY A 128 2.80 -4.37 24.01
C GLY A 128 3.55 -4.17 22.68
N ALA A 129 4.43 -5.08 22.30
CA ALA A 129 4.98 -5.11 20.96
C ALA A 129 3.96 -5.65 19.95
N GLY A 130 4.14 -5.33 18.66
CA GLY A 130 3.25 -5.83 17.62
C GLY A 130 3.86 -5.68 16.24
N GLN A 131 3.24 -6.33 15.27
CA GLN A 131 3.63 -6.19 13.86
C GLN A 131 2.48 -6.57 12.93
N PHE A 132 2.55 -6.07 11.71
CA PHE A 132 1.70 -6.59 10.65
C PHE A 132 2.03 -8.05 10.36
N THR A 133 0.99 -8.86 10.21
CA THR A 133 1.10 -10.26 9.81
C THR A 133 0.83 -10.44 8.32
N GLU A 134 0.03 -9.56 7.72
CA GLU A 134 -0.18 -9.47 6.28
C GLU A 134 -0.85 -8.15 5.89
N VAL A 135 -0.73 -7.81 4.59
CA VAL A 135 -1.61 -6.84 3.92
C VAL A 135 -2.18 -7.49 2.68
N LEU A 136 -3.52 -7.43 2.54
CA LEU A 136 -4.25 -7.92 1.38
C LEU A 136 -4.76 -6.73 0.57
N LEU A 137 -4.26 -6.56 -0.65
CA LEU A 137 -4.75 -5.60 -1.63
C LEU A 137 -5.95 -6.20 -2.37
N ARG A 138 -6.97 -5.38 -2.65
CA ARG A 138 -8.19 -5.79 -3.36
C ARG A 138 -8.49 -4.84 -4.53
N PRO A 139 -7.60 -4.78 -5.53
CA PRO A 139 -7.76 -3.88 -6.65
C PRO A 139 -9.00 -4.22 -7.48
N SER A 140 -9.80 -3.21 -7.77
CA SER A 140 -10.88 -3.26 -8.75
C SER A 140 -10.51 -2.38 -9.94
N VAL A 141 -10.29 -3.00 -11.08
CA VAL A 141 -9.77 -2.34 -12.29
C VAL A 141 -10.78 -2.42 -13.42
N THR A 142 -10.97 -1.32 -14.13
CA THR A 142 -11.79 -1.30 -15.35
C THR A 142 -10.90 -0.98 -16.55
N VAL A 143 -10.94 -1.85 -17.56
CA VAL A 143 -10.25 -1.70 -18.84
C VAL A 143 -11.25 -1.47 -19.97
N THR A 144 -10.80 -0.96 -21.11
CA THR A 144 -11.70 -0.64 -22.24
C THR A 144 -12.01 -1.86 -23.13
N GLU A 145 -11.17 -2.90 -23.12
CA GLU A 145 -11.26 -3.98 -24.07
C GLU A 145 -11.29 -5.36 -23.38
N GLN A 146 -12.23 -6.22 -23.80
CA GLN A 146 -12.39 -7.57 -23.27
C GLN A 146 -11.15 -8.44 -23.52
N VAL A 147 -10.50 -8.28 -24.65
CA VAL A 147 -9.29 -9.04 -25.01
C VAL A 147 -8.11 -8.75 -24.06
N ALA A 148 -8.11 -7.57 -23.44
CA ALA A 148 -7.05 -7.17 -22.51
C ALA A 148 -7.21 -7.76 -21.10
N CYS A 149 -8.39 -8.26 -20.72
CA CYS A 149 -8.72 -8.69 -19.35
C CYS A 149 -7.72 -9.65 -18.73
N ALA A 150 -7.42 -10.75 -19.42
CA ALA A 150 -6.53 -11.77 -18.86
C ALA A 150 -5.13 -11.21 -18.59
N ARG A 151 -4.60 -10.42 -19.52
CA ARG A 151 -3.29 -9.78 -19.35
C ARG A 151 -3.34 -8.71 -18.26
N ALA A 152 -4.40 -7.90 -18.22
CA ALA A 152 -4.60 -6.88 -17.17
C ALA A 152 -4.59 -7.51 -15.77
N THR A 153 -5.23 -8.67 -15.61
CA THR A 153 -5.24 -9.37 -14.31
C THR A 153 -3.84 -9.90 -13.94
N THR A 154 -3.09 -10.45 -14.89
CA THR A 154 -1.74 -10.98 -14.60
C THR A 154 -0.68 -9.90 -14.35
N LEU A 155 -0.93 -8.64 -14.73
CA LEU A 155 -0.01 -7.53 -14.44
C LEU A 155 0.11 -7.23 -12.94
N HIS A 156 -0.83 -7.68 -12.11
CA HIS A 156 -0.73 -7.51 -10.67
C HIS A 156 0.44 -8.31 -10.08
N ASP A 157 0.76 -9.49 -10.61
CA ASP A 157 1.92 -10.28 -10.19
C ASP A 157 3.23 -9.53 -10.48
N ASP A 158 3.32 -8.89 -11.66
CA ASP A 158 4.47 -8.07 -12.01
C ASP A 158 4.56 -6.79 -11.15
N ALA A 159 3.42 -6.17 -10.85
CA ALA A 159 3.36 -4.98 -10.00
C ALA A 159 3.80 -5.29 -8.56
N GLU A 160 3.38 -6.43 -7.98
CA GLU A 160 3.84 -6.89 -6.67
C GLU A 160 5.37 -7.06 -6.65
N ARG A 161 5.92 -7.75 -7.64
CA ARG A 161 7.36 -8.00 -7.75
C ARG A 161 8.20 -6.72 -7.85
N LEU A 162 7.65 -5.67 -8.47
CA LEU A 162 8.34 -4.38 -8.70
C LEU A 162 8.02 -3.32 -7.63
N CYS A 163 7.03 -3.55 -6.76
CA CYS A 163 6.61 -2.60 -5.75
C CYS A 163 7.71 -2.39 -4.70
N PHE A 164 8.29 -1.20 -4.67
CA PHE A 164 9.37 -0.86 -3.73
C PHE A 164 8.94 -1.00 -2.27
N ILE A 165 7.71 -0.58 -1.94
CA ILE A 165 7.21 -0.63 -0.56
C ILE A 165 6.96 -2.08 -0.13
N ALA A 166 6.35 -2.92 -1.00
CA ALA A 166 6.15 -4.34 -0.68
C ALA A 166 7.49 -5.07 -0.48
N ARG A 167 8.52 -4.71 -1.24
CA ARG A 167 9.88 -5.26 -1.08
C ARG A 167 10.61 -4.76 0.17
N SER A 168 10.09 -3.75 0.85
CA SER A 168 10.71 -3.11 2.03
C SER A 168 10.07 -3.53 3.35
N VAL A 169 9.06 -4.40 3.33
CA VAL A 169 8.41 -4.95 4.52
C VAL A 169 8.75 -6.44 4.70
N ASN A 170 8.60 -6.95 5.92
CA ASN A 170 8.95 -8.33 6.28
C ASN A 170 7.74 -9.25 6.48
N PHE A 171 6.56 -8.80 6.08
CA PHE A 171 5.32 -9.58 6.09
C PHE A 171 4.78 -9.72 4.66
N PRO A 172 3.95 -10.75 4.37
CA PRO A 172 3.39 -10.95 3.04
C PRO A 172 2.43 -9.82 2.66
N VAL A 173 2.59 -9.32 1.42
CA VAL A 173 1.65 -8.42 0.75
C VAL A 173 1.01 -9.21 -0.39
N ARG A 174 -0.28 -9.49 -0.29
CA ARG A 174 -1.03 -10.29 -1.27
C ARG A 174 -1.99 -9.40 -2.04
N HIS A 175 -2.49 -9.89 -3.16
CA HIS A 175 -3.53 -9.20 -3.93
C HIS A 175 -4.61 -10.16 -4.45
N GLU A 176 -5.86 -9.68 -4.46
CA GLU A 176 -7.03 -10.36 -5.03
C GLU A 176 -7.73 -9.40 -6.01
N PRO A 177 -7.20 -9.24 -7.23
CA PRO A 177 -7.70 -8.27 -8.17
C PRO A 177 -9.01 -8.71 -8.85
N VAL A 178 -9.88 -7.74 -9.12
CA VAL A 178 -11.04 -7.91 -9.98
C VAL A 178 -10.92 -7.00 -11.19
N THR A 179 -10.91 -7.57 -12.38
CA THR A 179 -10.86 -6.80 -13.63
C THR A 179 -12.23 -6.84 -14.33
N THR A 180 -12.66 -5.69 -14.80
CA THR A 180 -13.94 -5.52 -15.55
C THR A 180 -13.70 -4.75 -16.83
N VAL A 181 -14.66 -4.83 -17.77
CA VAL A 181 -14.68 -4.01 -18.99
C VAL A 181 -15.75 -2.94 -18.84
N GLY A 182 -15.37 -1.70 -19.14
CA GLY A 182 -16.26 -0.55 -19.21
C GLY A 182 -16.03 0.26 -20.47
N ALA A 183 -17.02 1.08 -20.85
CA ALA A 183 -16.85 2.07 -21.90
C ALA A 183 -16.06 3.27 -21.36
N LYS A 184 -15.26 3.93 -22.24
CA LYS A 184 -14.78 5.30 -21.95
C LYS A 184 -16.00 6.21 -21.87
N ASP A 185 -16.14 6.96 -20.78
CA ASP A 185 -17.08 8.05 -20.74
C ASP A 185 -16.72 9.03 -21.87
N SER A 186 -17.65 9.26 -22.79
CA SER A 186 -17.50 10.24 -23.84
C SER A 186 -17.63 11.63 -23.20
N THR A 187 -16.50 12.23 -22.84
CA THR A 187 -16.41 13.66 -22.44
C THR A 187 -16.34 14.54 -23.68
#